data_8c26cc3faf509f9cd06b85d57cdb5e57
#
_entry.id   8c26cc3faf509f9cd06b85d57cdb5e57
#
_cell.length_a   1.000
_cell.length_b   1.000
_cell.length_c   1.000
_cell.angle_alpha   90.00
_cell.angle_beta   90.00
_cell.angle_gamma   90.00
#
_symmetry.space_group_name_H-M   'P 1'
#
loop_
_entity.id
_entity.type
_entity.pdbx_description
1 polymer ?
#
loop_
_entity_poly.entity_id
_entity_poly.type
_entity_poly.pdbx_seq_one_letter_code
_entity_poly.pdbx_strand_id
1 'polypeptide(L)'
;MCMLMGEFHHNIDDKGRLIIPAKFREDLGNEFVVTRGIEKCLFIYSKEEWNKIVEKLKKLPFTNKDARNFTRFFLSGASMCEFDRQGRINISSNLINYASLNKECVVIGANDRLEIWSEELWNNFFESNEDNLSDIAENLFKDNLYETL
;
A
#
# COMPACT_ATOMS: atom_id res chain seq x y z
N MET A 1 10.63 -15.07 -0.01
CA MET A 1 10.47 -13.96 -0.96
C MET A 1 8.99 -13.61 -1.08
N CYS A 2 8.68 -12.36 -0.90
CA CYS A 2 7.31 -11.88 -0.99
C CYS A 2 7.02 -11.43 -2.41
N MET A 3 5.99 -12.01 -3.03
CA MET A 3 5.55 -11.59 -4.35
C MET A 3 4.03 -11.41 -4.31
N LEU A 4 3.61 -10.19 -4.03
CA LEU A 4 2.21 -9.88 -3.86
C LEU A 4 1.61 -9.41 -5.18
N MET A 5 0.51 -10.05 -5.59
CA MET A 5 -0.17 -9.71 -6.83
C MET A 5 -1.64 -10.07 -6.74
N GLY A 6 -2.45 -9.38 -7.52
CA GLY A 6 -3.87 -9.65 -7.61
C GLY A 6 -4.73 -8.54 -7.02
N GLU A 7 -6.02 -8.64 -7.27
CA GLU A 7 -7.00 -7.65 -6.85
C GLU A 7 -8.15 -8.38 -6.17
N PHE A 8 -8.51 -7.94 -4.96
CA PHE A 8 -9.56 -8.56 -4.16
C PHE A 8 -10.48 -7.48 -3.58
N HIS A 9 -11.76 -7.77 -3.54
CA HIS A 9 -12.77 -6.85 -3.04
C HIS A 9 -13.38 -7.41 -1.76
N HIS A 10 -13.32 -6.62 -0.69
CA HIS A 10 -13.90 -6.98 0.61
C HIS A 10 -14.49 -5.72 1.26
N ASN A 11 -15.46 -5.93 2.14
CA ASN A 11 -16.04 -4.83 2.89
C ASN A 11 -15.30 -4.63 4.22
N ILE A 12 -15.06 -3.37 4.56
CA ILE A 12 -14.59 -3.02 5.90
C ILE A 12 -15.82 -2.89 6.80
N ASP A 13 -15.73 -3.38 8.05
CA ASP A 13 -16.85 -3.31 8.97
C ASP A 13 -16.86 -1.97 9.74
N ASP A 14 -17.90 -1.81 10.58
CA ASP A 14 -18.10 -0.57 11.34
C ASP A 14 -16.99 -0.30 12.35
N LYS A 15 -16.22 -1.31 12.73
CA LYS A 15 -15.12 -1.18 13.67
C LYS A 15 -13.77 -1.03 12.98
N GLY A 16 -13.76 -0.87 11.67
CA GLY A 16 -12.52 -0.70 10.91
C GLY A 16 -11.77 -1.99 10.63
N ARG A 17 -12.45 -3.13 10.68
CA ARG A 17 -11.82 -4.43 10.43
C ARG A 17 -12.03 -4.86 8.99
N LEU A 18 -10.95 -5.28 8.35
CA LEU A 18 -10.93 -5.70 6.95
C LEU A 18 -10.24 -7.05 6.83
N ILE A 19 -10.88 -8.00 6.17
CA ILE A 19 -10.28 -9.31 5.88
C ILE A 19 -9.20 -9.14 4.81
N ILE A 20 -8.06 -9.77 5.06
CA ILE A 20 -6.99 -9.88 4.07
C ILE A 20 -6.99 -11.31 3.55
N PRO A 21 -6.98 -11.52 2.23
CA PRO A 21 -6.98 -12.87 1.67
C PRO A 21 -5.85 -13.75 2.21
N ALA A 22 -6.16 -15.03 2.40
CA ALA A 22 -5.23 -15.98 3.03
C ALA A 22 -3.86 -16.03 2.34
N LYS A 23 -3.85 -15.94 1.02
CA LYS A 23 -2.58 -16.00 0.27
C LYS A 23 -1.68 -14.81 0.59
N PHE A 24 -2.25 -13.65 0.88
CA PHE A 24 -1.48 -12.47 1.26
C PHE A 24 -1.00 -12.57 2.70
N ARG A 25 -1.81 -13.18 3.58
CA ARG A 25 -1.43 -13.32 4.99
C ARG A 25 -0.17 -14.16 5.16
N GLU A 26 -0.02 -15.21 4.37
CA GLU A 26 1.19 -16.03 4.37
C GLU A 26 2.42 -15.20 4.06
N ASP A 27 2.34 -14.38 3.02
CA ASP A 27 3.47 -13.58 2.56
C ASP A 27 3.79 -12.42 3.50
N LEU A 28 2.77 -11.86 4.17
CA LEU A 28 2.98 -10.76 5.12
C LEU A 28 3.58 -11.23 6.45
N GLY A 29 3.27 -12.46 6.86
CA GLY A 29 3.70 -12.96 8.15
C GLY A 29 2.80 -12.49 9.29
N ASN A 30 3.19 -12.78 10.52
CA ASN A 30 2.37 -12.50 11.70
C ASN A 30 2.35 -11.02 12.08
N GLU A 31 3.45 -10.33 11.84
CA GLU A 31 3.56 -8.90 12.11
C GLU A 31 3.85 -8.15 10.81
N PHE A 32 3.14 -7.07 10.61
CA PHE A 32 3.28 -6.26 9.40
C PHE A 32 2.97 -4.81 9.72
N VAL A 33 3.28 -3.91 8.82
CA VAL A 33 3.10 -2.48 9.03
C VAL A 33 2.08 -1.93 8.06
N VAL A 34 1.13 -1.15 8.58
CA VAL A 34 0.17 -0.41 7.77
C VAL A 34 0.51 1.07 7.88
N THR A 35 0.55 1.78 6.75
CA THR A 35 0.83 3.21 6.73
C THR A 35 0.10 3.89 5.58
N ARG A 36 0.24 5.21 5.50
CA ARG A 36 -0.30 6.00 4.40
C ARG A 36 0.41 5.67 3.11
N GLY A 37 -0.35 5.47 2.04
CA GLY A 37 0.22 5.36 0.71
C GLY A 37 0.51 6.72 0.11
N ILE A 38 1.16 6.73 -1.03
CA ILE A 38 1.51 7.99 -1.71
C ILE A 38 0.27 8.63 -2.33
N GLU A 39 -0.56 7.84 -3.00
CA GLU A 39 -1.90 8.29 -3.38
C GLU A 39 -2.83 8.12 -2.17
N LYS A 40 -4.11 8.41 -2.32
CA LYS A 40 -5.06 8.23 -1.22
C LYS A 40 -5.44 6.77 -1.03
N CYS A 41 -4.47 6.00 -0.58
CA CYS A 41 -4.60 4.58 -0.27
C CYS A 41 -3.72 4.27 0.93
N LEU A 42 -3.78 3.04 1.40
CA LEU A 42 -2.91 2.56 2.47
C LEU A 42 -1.92 1.55 1.89
N PHE A 43 -0.71 1.55 2.41
CA PHE A 43 0.29 0.53 2.09
C PHE A 43 0.42 -0.44 3.26
N ILE A 44 0.57 -1.72 2.95
CA ILE A 44 0.89 -2.75 3.94
C ILE A 44 2.18 -3.43 3.51
N TYR A 45 3.15 -3.45 4.42
CA TYR A 45 4.44 -4.09 4.19
C TYR A 45 4.65 -5.21 5.19
N SER A 46 5.26 -6.31 4.76
CA SER A 46 5.82 -7.27 5.70
C SER A 46 6.89 -6.57 6.53
N LYS A 47 7.23 -7.12 7.67
CA LYS A 47 8.27 -6.57 8.54
C LYS A 47 9.61 -6.44 7.79
N GLU A 48 9.93 -7.45 6.97
CA GLU A 48 11.15 -7.45 6.16
C GLU A 48 11.17 -6.30 5.16
N GLU A 49 10.09 -6.12 4.40
CA GLU A 49 10.00 -5.04 3.42
C GLU A 49 9.97 -3.66 4.09
N TRP A 50 9.31 -3.56 5.24
CA TRP A 50 9.29 -2.33 6.00
C TRP A 50 10.70 -1.91 6.45
N ASN A 51 11.49 -2.86 6.90
CA ASN A 51 12.87 -2.58 7.29
C ASN A 51 13.70 -2.03 6.13
N LYS A 52 13.48 -2.53 4.93
CA LYS A 52 14.15 -2.00 3.74
C LYS A 52 13.75 -0.55 3.46
N ILE A 53 12.48 -0.23 3.63
CA ILE A 53 11.99 1.15 3.46
C ILE A 53 12.63 2.07 4.50
N VAL A 54 12.63 1.67 5.76
CA VAL A 54 13.21 2.46 6.84
C VAL A 54 14.69 2.74 6.58
N GLU A 55 15.43 1.74 6.10
CA GLU A 55 16.84 1.95 5.76
C GLU A 55 17.02 2.97 4.63
N LYS A 56 16.16 2.95 3.64
CA LYS A 56 16.19 3.95 2.57
C LYS A 56 15.89 5.34 3.10
N LEU A 57 14.92 5.47 4.01
CA LEU A 57 14.58 6.76 4.60
C LEU A 57 15.72 7.33 5.45
N LYS A 58 16.46 6.47 6.14
CA LYS A 58 17.63 6.89 6.94
C LYS A 58 18.71 7.53 6.09
N LYS A 59 18.81 7.17 4.83
CA LYS A 59 19.85 7.69 3.93
C LYS A 59 19.48 9.03 3.32
N LEU A 60 18.24 9.49 3.48
CA LEU A 60 17.83 10.78 2.97
C LEU A 60 18.45 11.89 3.82
N PRO A 61 18.93 12.99 3.18
CA PRO A 61 19.54 14.09 3.93
C PRO A 61 18.49 14.84 4.74
N PHE A 62 18.65 14.89 6.05
CA PHE A 62 17.70 15.57 6.92
C PHE A 62 17.67 17.09 6.68
N THR A 63 18.67 17.64 6.00
CA THR A 63 18.69 19.06 5.60
C THR A 63 17.74 19.37 4.46
N ASN A 64 17.28 18.36 3.75
CA ASN A 64 16.33 18.52 2.64
C ASN A 64 14.90 18.55 3.19
N LYS A 65 14.16 19.61 2.86
CA LYS A 65 12.79 19.79 3.37
C LYS A 65 11.84 18.69 2.89
N ASP A 66 11.95 18.31 1.62
CA ASP A 66 11.09 17.26 1.07
C ASP A 66 11.37 15.92 1.74
N ALA A 67 12.63 15.60 2.01
CA ALA A 67 13.01 14.39 2.73
C ALA A 67 12.40 14.37 4.13
N ARG A 68 12.47 15.49 4.85
CA ARG A 68 11.88 15.59 6.18
C ARG A 68 10.36 15.43 6.14
N ASN A 69 9.72 16.10 5.20
CA ASN A 69 8.25 16.06 5.10
C ASN A 69 7.75 14.69 4.70
N PHE A 70 8.41 14.04 3.76
CA PHE A 70 8.04 12.69 3.37
C PHE A 70 8.20 11.72 4.53
N THR A 71 9.32 11.80 5.23
CA THR A 71 9.60 10.94 6.38
C THR A 71 8.54 11.12 7.47
N ARG A 72 8.20 12.37 7.79
CA ARG A 72 7.15 12.67 8.77
C ARG A 72 5.81 12.09 8.37
N PHE A 73 5.43 12.32 7.12
CA PHE A 73 4.15 11.84 6.57
C PHE A 73 4.06 10.32 6.60
N PHE A 74 5.12 9.67 6.17
CA PHE A 74 5.13 8.22 6.00
C PHE A 74 5.23 7.48 7.33
N LEU A 75 6.14 7.91 8.19
CA LEU A 75 6.35 7.23 9.46
C LEU A 75 5.28 7.57 10.51
N SER A 76 4.75 8.79 10.50
CA SER A 76 3.72 9.15 11.49
C SER A 76 2.43 8.37 11.29
N GLY A 77 2.16 7.89 10.09
CA GLY A 77 0.99 7.07 9.80
C GLY A 77 1.19 5.58 10.05
N ALA A 78 2.41 5.16 10.31
CA ALA A 78 2.73 3.73 10.39
C ALA A 78 2.39 3.14 11.74
N SER A 79 1.87 1.92 11.73
CA SER A 79 1.68 1.14 12.95
C SER A 79 1.92 -0.34 12.66
N MET A 80 2.49 -1.02 13.65
CA MET A 80 2.66 -2.47 13.60
C MET A 80 1.33 -3.13 13.90
N CYS A 81 0.96 -4.10 13.07
CA CYS A 81 -0.33 -4.79 13.17
C CYS A 81 -0.15 -6.29 13.18
N GLU A 82 -1.19 -6.96 13.65
CA GLU A 82 -1.32 -8.42 13.60
C GLU A 82 -2.71 -8.75 13.07
N PHE A 83 -2.87 -9.96 12.54
CA PHE A 83 -4.18 -10.45 12.14
C PHE A 83 -4.94 -10.95 13.36
N ASP A 84 -6.25 -10.76 13.35
CA ASP A 84 -7.10 -11.43 14.34
C ASP A 84 -7.33 -12.89 13.91
N ARG A 85 -8.09 -13.64 14.72
CA ARG A 85 -8.36 -15.07 14.44
C ARG A 85 -9.06 -15.31 13.12
N GLN A 86 -9.75 -14.30 12.59
CA GLN A 86 -10.51 -14.42 11.35
C GLN A 86 -9.74 -13.88 10.16
N GLY A 87 -8.46 -13.52 10.35
CA GLY A 87 -7.62 -12.99 9.27
C GLY A 87 -7.92 -11.56 8.92
N ARG A 88 -8.45 -10.79 9.86
CA ARG A 88 -8.75 -9.38 9.64
C ARG A 88 -7.69 -8.50 10.29
N ILE A 89 -7.49 -7.33 9.68
CA ILE A 89 -6.70 -6.26 10.29
C ILE A 89 -7.65 -5.19 10.81
N ASN A 90 -7.21 -4.45 11.82
CA ASN A 90 -7.96 -3.34 12.37
C ASN A 90 -7.30 -2.03 11.93
N ILE A 91 -7.98 -1.28 11.09
CA ILE A 91 -7.48 -0.04 10.53
C ILE A 91 -7.96 1.13 11.38
N SER A 92 -7.03 2.01 11.79
CA SER A 92 -7.38 3.15 12.61
C SER A 92 -8.26 4.14 11.86
N SER A 93 -9.04 4.93 12.61
CA SER A 93 -9.90 5.94 12.01
C SER A 93 -9.11 6.98 11.21
N ASN A 94 -7.90 7.33 11.66
CA ASN A 94 -7.05 8.27 10.92
C ASN A 94 -6.69 7.75 9.54
N LEU A 95 -6.34 6.47 9.44
CA LEU A 95 -6.00 5.86 8.16
C LEU A 95 -7.24 5.69 7.28
N ILE A 96 -8.36 5.31 7.88
CA ILE A 96 -9.64 5.22 7.17
C ILE A 96 -9.98 6.57 6.54
N ASN A 97 -9.86 7.64 7.30
CA ASN A 97 -10.13 8.98 6.80
C ASN A 97 -9.16 9.41 5.72
N TYR A 98 -7.86 9.12 5.91
CA TYR A 98 -6.85 9.47 4.92
C TYR A 98 -7.15 8.84 3.55
N ALA A 99 -7.48 7.56 3.55
CA ALA A 99 -7.73 6.82 2.31
C ALA A 99 -9.20 6.91 1.85
N SER A 100 -10.03 7.64 2.56
CA SER A 100 -11.46 7.79 2.26
C SER A 100 -12.17 6.43 2.16
N LEU A 101 -11.80 5.50 3.04
CA LEU A 101 -12.39 4.18 3.02
C LEU A 101 -13.84 4.24 3.49
N ASN A 102 -14.72 3.70 2.67
CA ASN A 102 -16.12 3.48 3.01
C ASN A 102 -16.31 1.99 3.25
N LYS A 103 -17.49 1.47 2.93
CA LYS A 103 -17.78 0.07 3.15
C LYS A 103 -16.98 -0.84 2.21
N GLU A 104 -16.96 -0.51 0.93
CA GLU A 104 -16.35 -1.36 -0.09
C GLU A 104 -14.90 -0.97 -0.32
N CYS A 105 -14.00 -1.94 -0.13
CA CYS A 105 -12.57 -1.73 -0.27
C CYS A 105 -11.98 -2.68 -1.30
N VAL A 106 -10.87 -2.26 -1.89
CA VAL A 106 -10.09 -3.08 -2.81
C VAL A 106 -8.70 -3.28 -2.23
N VAL A 107 -8.27 -4.54 -2.17
CA VAL A 107 -6.93 -4.91 -1.71
C VAL A 107 -6.16 -5.40 -2.92
N ILE A 108 -5.07 -4.73 -3.24
CA ILE A 108 -4.25 -5.13 -4.38
C ILE A 108 -2.84 -5.49 -3.94
N GLY A 109 -2.25 -6.44 -4.65
CA GLY A 109 -0.84 -6.78 -4.48
C GLY A 109 -0.01 -6.00 -5.50
N ALA A 110 0.97 -5.25 -5.01
CA ALA A 110 1.84 -4.44 -5.84
C ALA A 110 3.30 -4.80 -5.60
N ASN A 111 3.61 -6.08 -5.73
CA ASN A 111 4.93 -6.69 -5.63
C ASN A 111 5.48 -6.73 -4.19
N ASP A 112 5.99 -5.63 -3.67
CA ASP A 112 6.61 -5.57 -2.34
C ASP A 112 5.65 -5.12 -1.24
N ARG A 113 4.41 -4.81 -1.60
CA ARG A 113 3.40 -4.32 -0.66
C ARG A 113 2.00 -4.67 -1.10
N LEU A 114 1.07 -4.60 -0.16
CA LEU A 114 -0.34 -4.51 -0.48
C LEU A 114 -0.75 -3.04 -0.47
N GLU A 115 -1.79 -2.73 -1.22
CA GLU A 115 -2.45 -1.43 -1.15
C GLU A 115 -3.92 -1.65 -0.83
N ILE A 116 -4.47 -0.78 0.01
CA ILE A 116 -5.90 -0.78 0.33
C ILE A 116 -6.48 0.53 -0.19
N TRP A 117 -7.47 0.41 -1.04
CA TRP A 117 -8.17 1.54 -1.66
C TRP A 117 -9.65 1.48 -1.33
N SER A 118 -10.32 2.62 -1.30
CA SER A 118 -11.77 2.61 -1.43
C SER A 118 -12.09 2.13 -2.85
N GLU A 119 -13.20 1.41 -3.01
CA GLU A 119 -13.59 0.93 -4.34
C GLU A 119 -13.80 2.09 -5.32
N GLU A 120 -14.40 3.18 -4.85
CA GLU A 120 -14.62 4.36 -5.68
C GLU A 120 -13.30 4.94 -6.21
N LEU A 121 -12.34 5.18 -5.33
CA LEU A 121 -11.06 5.75 -5.75
C LEU A 121 -10.26 4.79 -6.63
N TRP A 122 -10.34 3.49 -6.35
CA TRP A 122 -9.69 2.49 -7.21
C TRP A 122 -10.27 2.51 -8.61
N ASN A 123 -11.59 2.54 -8.73
CA ASN A 123 -12.25 2.59 -10.02
C ASN A 123 -11.91 3.87 -10.78
N ASN A 124 -11.86 5.01 -10.09
CA ASN A 124 -11.47 6.28 -10.71
C ASN A 124 -10.02 6.23 -11.20
N PHE A 125 -9.13 5.69 -10.40
CA PHE A 125 -7.73 5.51 -10.78
C PHE A 125 -7.63 4.63 -12.03
N PHE A 126 -8.31 3.49 -12.03
CA PHE A 126 -8.23 2.53 -13.12
C PHE A 126 -8.77 3.14 -14.42
N GLU A 127 -9.94 3.75 -14.37
CA GLU A 127 -10.56 4.39 -15.54
C GLU A 127 -9.70 5.52 -16.10
N SER A 128 -9.03 6.27 -15.23
CA SER A 128 -8.20 7.40 -15.65
C SER A 128 -6.89 6.95 -16.29
N ASN A 129 -6.46 5.74 -16.06
CA ASN A 129 -5.13 5.28 -16.47
C ASN A 129 -5.13 4.13 -17.48
N GLU A 130 -6.24 3.38 -17.63
CA GLU A 130 -6.19 2.19 -18.48
C GLU A 130 -5.94 2.52 -19.95
N ASP A 131 -6.47 3.63 -20.44
CA ASP A 131 -6.25 4.05 -21.84
C ASP A 131 -4.83 4.56 -22.06
N ASN A 132 -4.14 4.94 -20.99
CA ASN A 132 -2.79 5.49 -21.05
C ASN A 132 -1.71 4.47 -20.69
N LEU A 133 -2.10 3.22 -20.44
CA LEU A 133 -1.16 2.19 -19.99
C LEU A 133 0.01 2.02 -20.96
N SER A 134 -0.28 2.05 -22.26
CA SER A 134 0.74 1.93 -23.29
C SER A 134 1.77 3.07 -23.21
N ASP A 135 1.30 4.29 -23.03
CA ASP A 135 2.17 5.46 -22.92
C ASP A 135 2.99 5.41 -21.62
N ILE A 136 2.37 4.99 -20.53
CA ILE A 136 3.06 4.84 -19.25
C ILE A 136 4.19 3.83 -19.38
N ALA A 137 3.92 2.68 -19.96
CA ALA A 137 4.93 1.64 -20.16
C ALA A 137 6.07 2.13 -21.04
N GLU A 138 5.74 2.81 -22.14
CA GLU A 138 6.75 3.36 -23.05
C GLU A 138 7.65 4.38 -22.34
N ASN A 139 7.07 5.26 -21.54
CA ASN A 139 7.84 6.26 -20.79
C ASN A 139 8.79 5.61 -19.78
N LEU A 140 8.40 4.49 -19.18
CA LEU A 140 9.26 3.80 -18.22
C LEU A 140 10.44 3.10 -18.86
N PHE A 141 10.27 2.59 -20.09
CA PHE A 141 11.28 1.72 -20.72
C PHE A 141 12.02 2.36 -21.90
N LYS A 142 11.70 3.58 -22.27
CA LYS A 142 12.20 4.21 -23.51
C LYS A 142 13.70 4.50 -23.54
N ASP A 143 14.32 4.74 -22.40
CA ASP A 143 15.74 5.13 -22.35
C ASP A 143 16.66 3.94 -22.11
N ASN A 144 16.17 2.72 -22.30
CA ASN A 144 16.91 1.50 -22.05
C ASN A 144 17.38 1.35 -20.60
N LEU A 145 16.81 2.12 -19.69
CA LEU A 145 17.05 1.95 -18.26
C LEU A 145 16.52 0.60 -17.80
N TYR A 146 15.54 0.10 -18.54
CA TYR A 146 14.91 -1.19 -18.34
C TYR A 146 14.87 -1.88 -19.69
N GLU A 147 15.27 -3.12 -19.73
CA GLU A 147 15.41 -3.80 -21.02
C GLU A 147 14.07 -4.19 -21.63
N THR A 148 13.24 -4.83 -20.87
CA THR A 148 11.92 -5.27 -21.34
C THR A 148 10.99 -5.42 -20.17
N LEU A 149 9.74 -5.44 -20.51
CA LEU A 149 8.70 -5.78 -19.58
C LEU A 149 8.59 -7.31 -19.48
#